data_a0f9735546666045797f08579bd62219
#
_entry.id   a0f9735546666045797f08579bd62219
#
_cell.length_a   1.000
_cell.length_b   1.000
_cell.length_c   1.000
_cell.angle_alpha   90.00
_cell.angle_beta   90.00
_cell.angle_gamma   90.00
#
_symmetry.space_group_name_H-M   'P 1'
#
loop_
_entity.id
_entity.type
_entity.pdbx_description
1 polymer ?
#
loop_
_entity_poly.entity_id
_entity_poly.type
_entity_poly.pdbx_seq_one_letter_code
_entity_poly.pdbx_strand_id
1 'polypeptide(L)'
;AFGGYRPREAVLTPSLINIHFLRPMCQFKITPTERGGKGRLSFKTDRKSCLSLLPVMGNYTYRIEEEKSEIIGVIDGHSMDDAKNFNMYFVLRFPNGAVDFTRTKLSADNGTKKGHLHIFFNVKDVEFSVGTSYISAELAVLAIDREIGEKSFDEVLKENNEIWEEHLERIEAEFEDERTKKTFYTCLWRTFLFPHKCYEYDRNGKMIHYTPFDGSVHEGPRYTDNGFWDTYRTVYPLFTKIAREEFAEMLEGFVNDYRECGWLPRWPSIGEVGCMPSTLIDAVIATAVVNGIGNRKTWEDALEGMLHHANHNAPDPRYGRNGAESYVKYGYVPRDEQRESVNLTLDAAYGDWCISVVAKVLGREVIAAEYAKRAKNYANLFDAETGFMRGRDTKGNMTDDFDPYMWGGEYTEASAWQSTFFVPHDLDGLAELYGGKDKLLCKLDELFATPPLYRVTGYGFEIHEMTELAAQDYGQCAISNQPSFHLPYIYAYFGEVEKARYWVHKMALEAMSYEDDGFPGDEDNGTMSAWYIFACLGEYPLCPGNAENIKIPGIAKHIKFRR
;
A
#
# COMPACT_ATOMS: atom_id res chain seq x y z
N ALA A 1 17.09 -15.56 23.58
CA ALA A 1 18.19 -14.61 23.83
C ALA A 1 18.39 -13.76 22.59
N PHE A 2 18.30 -12.46 22.72
CA PHE A 2 18.52 -11.53 21.60
C PHE A 2 19.99 -11.52 21.18
N GLY A 3 20.27 -11.59 19.88
CA GLY A 3 21.62 -11.60 19.32
C GLY A 3 22.37 -10.29 19.50
N GLY A 4 21.68 -9.17 19.51
CA GLY A 4 22.22 -7.83 19.50
C GLY A 4 23.10 -7.56 18.26
N TYR A 5 22.99 -6.41 17.64
CA TYR A 5 23.86 -5.97 16.55
C TYR A 5 24.09 -4.47 16.67
N ARG A 6 25.04 -3.95 15.92
CA ARG A 6 25.29 -2.51 15.83
C ARG A 6 24.64 -1.97 14.55
N PRO A 7 23.61 -1.10 14.65
CA PRO A 7 22.91 -0.59 13.47
C PRO A 7 23.84 0.02 12.41
N ARG A 8 24.83 0.81 12.85
CA ARG A 8 25.82 1.45 11.94
C ARG A 8 26.75 0.47 11.20
N GLU A 9 26.84 -0.79 11.63
CA GLU A 9 27.63 -1.84 10.98
C GLU A 9 26.75 -2.78 10.13
N ALA A 10 25.43 -2.63 10.20
CA ALA A 10 24.51 -3.36 9.35
C ALA A 10 24.50 -2.77 7.94
N VAL A 11 24.39 -3.64 6.93
CA VAL A 11 24.14 -3.24 5.54
C VAL A 11 22.73 -3.71 5.18
N LEU A 12 21.87 -2.76 4.93
CA LEU A 12 20.47 -2.98 4.54
C LEU A 12 20.24 -2.28 3.20
N THR A 13 20.11 -3.08 2.16
CA THR A 13 19.83 -2.62 0.79
C THR A 13 18.64 -3.37 0.23
N PRO A 14 18.06 -2.99 -0.89
CA PRO A 14 16.96 -3.72 -1.53
C PRO A 14 17.26 -5.22 -1.73
N SER A 15 18.52 -5.57 -1.98
CA SER A 15 18.96 -6.92 -2.32
C SER A 15 19.71 -7.64 -1.20
N LEU A 16 20.05 -6.99 -0.09
CA LEU A 16 20.92 -7.57 0.93
C LEU A 16 20.57 -7.11 2.34
N ILE A 17 20.36 -8.08 3.23
CA ILE A 17 20.48 -7.89 4.68
C ILE A 17 21.81 -8.52 5.12
N ASN A 18 22.70 -7.74 5.73
CA ASN A 18 23.99 -8.20 6.23
C ASN A 18 24.21 -7.66 7.64
N ILE A 19 24.11 -8.54 8.64
CA ILE A 19 24.14 -8.20 10.07
C ILE A 19 25.17 -9.04 10.81
N HIS A 20 26.00 -8.39 11.62
CA HIS A 20 26.87 -9.09 12.56
C HIS A 20 26.21 -9.21 13.93
N PHE A 21 25.74 -10.40 14.28
CA PHE A 21 25.21 -10.68 15.62
C PHE A 21 26.33 -10.82 16.65
N LEU A 22 26.36 -9.90 17.60
CA LEU A 22 27.47 -9.78 18.57
C LEU A 22 27.57 -10.95 19.53
N ARG A 23 26.47 -11.42 20.10
CA ARG A 23 26.46 -12.47 21.13
C ARG A 23 26.81 -13.85 20.57
N PRO A 24 26.21 -14.31 19.45
CA PRO A 24 26.63 -15.57 18.82
C PRO A 24 27.92 -15.43 18.02
N MET A 25 28.44 -14.21 17.82
CA MET A 25 29.60 -13.91 16.97
C MET A 25 29.43 -14.49 15.56
N CYS A 26 28.24 -14.24 14.98
CA CYS A 26 27.84 -14.76 13.69
C CYS A 26 27.58 -13.62 12.71
N GLN A 27 28.15 -13.72 11.51
CA GLN A 27 27.75 -12.90 10.37
C GLN A 27 26.57 -13.59 9.69
N PHE A 28 25.45 -12.90 9.62
CA PHE A 28 24.25 -13.32 8.90
C PHE A 28 24.10 -12.47 7.65
N LYS A 29 23.96 -13.13 6.51
CA LYS A 29 23.60 -12.49 5.24
C LYS A 29 22.41 -13.21 4.63
N ILE A 30 21.50 -12.44 4.03
CA ILE A 30 20.43 -12.99 3.21
C ILE A 30 20.16 -12.06 2.03
N THR A 31 19.96 -12.65 0.85
CA THR A 31 19.48 -11.98 -0.36
C THR A 31 18.14 -12.63 -0.72
N PRO A 32 17.07 -11.83 -0.92
CA PRO A 32 15.76 -12.38 -1.26
C PRO A 32 15.72 -12.84 -2.72
N THR A 33 14.75 -13.71 -3.02
CA THR A 33 14.25 -13.99 -4.35
C THR A 33 12.73 -13.76 -4.34
N GLU A 34 12.04 -14.00 -5.44
CA GLU A 34 10.60 -13.72 -5.53
C GLU A 34 9.76 -14.54 -4.54
N ARG A 35 10.16 -15.80 -4.26
CA ARG A 35 9.47 -16.73 -3.36
C ARG A 35 10.36 -17.32 -2.28
N GLY A 36 11.44 -16.65 -1.94
CA GLY A 36 12.35 -17.16 -0.93
C GLY A 36 13.61 -16.33 -0.78
N GLY A 37 14.77 -17.01 -0.74
CA GLY A 37 16.06 -16.33 -0.63
C GLY A 37 17.24 -17.27 -0.42
N LYS A 38 18.44 -16.73 -0.58
CA LYS A 38 19.71 -17.39 -0.30
C LYS A 38 20.34 -16.76 0.93
N GLY A 39 20.64 -17.57 1.93
CA GLY A 39 21.27 -17.13 3.18
C GLY A 39 22.69 -17.65 3.33
N ARG A 40 23.51 -16.91 4.10
CA ARG A 40 24.86 -17.31 4.50
C ARG A 40 25.08 -16.99 5.97
N LEU A 41 25.53 -17.98 6.74
CA LEU A 41 25.93 -17.86 8.14
C LEU A 41 27.41 -18.13 8.28
N SER A 42 28.17 -17.26 8.97
CA SER A 42 29.57 -17.43 9.27
C SER A 42 29.81 -17.26 10.78
N PHE A 43 30.14 -18.34 11.47
CA PHE A 43 30.37 -18.38 12.91
C PHE A 43 31.85 -18.21 13.21
N LYS A 44 32.22 -17.21 14.01
CA LYS A 44 33.62 -16.89 14.34
C LYS A 44 34.19 -17.70 15.50
N THR A 45 33.41 -18.55 16.15
CA THR A 45 33.85 -19.30 17.32
C THR A 45 33.70 -20.81 17.12
N ASP A 46 34.47 -21.60 17.89
CA ASP A 46 34.32 -23.07 17.96
C ASP A 46 33.14 -23.50 18.85
N ARG A 47 32.33 -22.53 19.31
CA ARG A 47 31.06 -22.80 19.99
C ARG A 47 30.08 -23.40 19.01
N LYS A 48 29.10 -24.15 19.55
CA LYS A 48 28.07 -24.83 18.75
C LYS A 48 27.37 -23.84 17.83
N SER A 49 27.62 -23.96 16.53
CA SER A 49 26.94 -23.19 15.48
C SER A 49 25.47 -23.60 15.41
N CYS A 50 24.55 -22.66 15.55
CA CYS A 50 23.12 -22.94 15.60
C CYS A 50 22.29 -21.80 15.01
N LEU A 51 21.33 -22.13 14.16
CA LEU A 51 20.24 -21.28 13.73
C LEU A 51 18.97 -21.70 14.49
N SER A 52 18.24 -20.74 15.03
CA SER A 52 16.98 -21.03 15.71
C SER A 52 15.83 -20.36 14.98
N LEU A 53 14.83 -21.14 14.59
CA LEU A 53 13.57 -20.63 14.09
C LEU A 53 12.62 -20.43 15.26
N LEU A 54 12.16 -19.21 15.42
CA LEU A 54 11.31 -18.76 16.51
C LEU A 54 9.94 -18.40 15.98
N PRO A 55 8.87 -19.11 16.34
CA PRO A 55 7.53 -18.72 15.94
C PRO A 55 7.13 -17.39 16.59
N VAL A 56 6.72 -16.44 15.76
CA VAL A 56 6.19 -15.14 16.22
C VAL A 56 4.69 -15.21 16.41
N MET A 57 3.97 -15.74 15.42
CA MET A 57 2.50 -15.91 15.43
C MET A 57 2.14 -17.27 14.82
N GLY A 58 0.89 -17.73 15.01
CA GLY A 58 0.40 -19.00 14.47
C GLY A 58 0.94 -20.27 15.16
N ASN A 59 0.57 -21.42 14.66
CA ASN A 59 1.14 -22.71 15.03
C ASN A 59 2.18 -23.12 13.98
N TYR A 60 3.18 -23.85 14.43
CA TYR A 60 4.29 -24.24 13.58
C TYR A 60 4.51 -25.74 13.68
N THR A 61 4.59 -26.39 12.54
CA THR A 61 5.01 -27.78 12.42
C THR A 61 6.26 -27.88 11.58
N TYR A 62 7.13 -28.82 11.90
CA TYR A 62 8.38 -29.02 11.20
C TYR A 62 8.58 -30.51 10.88
N ARG A 63 9.08 -30.79 9.69
CA ARG A 63 9.51 -32.10 9.26
C ARG A 63 10.94 -32.02 8.76
N ILE A 64 11.79 -32.95 9.20
CA ILE A 64 13.19 -33.05 8.81
C ILE A 64 13.31 -34.16 7.75
N GLU A 65 13.89 -33.81 6.62
CA GLU A 65 14.20 -34.70 5.50
C GLU A 65 15.75 -34.84 5.40
N GLU A 66 16.33 -35.69 6.25
CA GLU A 66 17.80 -35.83 6.37
C GLU A 66 18.49 -36.18 5.05
N GLU A 67 17.90 -37.12 4.26
CA GLU A 67 18.44 -37.56 2.97
C GLU A 67 18.54 -36.41 1.94
N LYS A 68 17.67 -35.42 2.05
CA LYS A 68 17.65 -34.24 1.18
C LYS A 68 18.35 -33.04 1.78
N SER A 69 18.80 -33.14 3.03
CA SER A 69 19.28 -32.00 3.83
C SER A 69 18.29 -30.83 3.87
N GLU A 70 16.99 -31.15 4.00
CA GLU A 70 15.87 -30.21 4.01
C GLU A 70 15.14 -30.21 5.35
N ILE A 71 14.65 -29.03 5.73
CA ILE A 71 13.70 -28.83 6.80
C ILE A 71 12.48 -28.16 6.22
N ILE A 72 11.34 -28.83 6.32
CA ILE A 72 10.06 -28.36 5.82
C ILE A 72 9.24 -27.88 7.00
N GLY A 73 8.77 -26.66 6.95
CA GLY A 73 7.90 -26.08 7.94
C GLY A 73 6.56 -25.66 7.38
N VAL A 74 5.55 -25.70 8.24
CA VAL A 74 4.22 -25.15 7.96
C VAL A 74 3.86 -24.21 9.08
N ILE A 75 3.45 -23.00 8.72
CA ILE A 75 2.84 -22.01 9.60
C ILE A 75 1.35 -22.05 9.32
N ASP A 76 0.55 -22.52 10.31
CA ASP A 76 -0.87 -22.60 10.12
C ASP A 76 -1.52 -21.24 10.35
N GLY A 77 -2.44 -20.95 9.51
CA GLY A 77 -3.47 -19.96 9.38
C GLY A 77 -3.58 -18.88 10.42
N HIS A 78 -2.66 -17.94 10.48
CA HIS A 78 -2.88 -16.74 11.25
C HIS A 78 -2.69 -15.51 10.36
N SER A 79 -3.81 -15.01 9.91
CA SER A 79 -3.95 -13.74 9.23
C SER A 79 -4.86 -12.84 10.09
N MET A 80 -4.87 -11.55 9.84
CA MET A 80 -5.82 -10.61 10.47
C MET A 80 -7.26 -10.78 9.95
N ASP A 81 -7.44 -11.63 8.96
CA ASP A 81 -8.70 -11.94 8.29
C ASP A 81 -9.17 -13.39 8.52
N ASP A 82 -10.31 -13.76 7.95
CA ASP A 82 -10.91 -15.09 8.03
C ASP A 82 -10.50 -15.98 6.83
N ALA A 83 -9.26 -15.87 6.35
CA ALA A 83 -8.76 -16.64 5.23
C ALA A 83 -8.92 -18.15 5.47
N LYS A 84 -9.67 -18.83 4.59
CA LYS A 84 -10.01 -20.24 4.76
C LYS A 84 -8.84 -21.14 4.40
N ASN A 85 -8.48 -22.08 5.28
CA ASN A 85 -7.40 -23.06 5.08
C ASN A 85 -6.04 -22.42 4.74
N PHE A 86 -5.80 -21.20 5.24
CA PHE A 86 -4.55 -20.48 4.98
C PHE A 86 -3.39 -21.15 5.71
N ASN A 87 -2.35 -21.48 4.96
CA ASN A 87 -1.08 -21.97 5.45
C ASN A 87 0.06 -21.33 4.68
N MET A 88 1.18 -21.10 5.35
CA MET A 88 2.44 -20.78 4.69
C MET A 88 3.39 -21.97 4.85
N TYR A 89 3.77 -22.56 3.75
CA TYR A 89 4.79 -23.59 3.67
C TYR A 89 6.15 -22.95 3.42
N PHE A 90 7.18 -23.46 4.09
CA PHE A 90 8.54 -23.06 3.79
C PHE A 90 9.48 -24.25 3.80
N VAL A 91 10.54 -24.17 3.02
CA VAL A 91 11.60 -25.16 2.96
C VAL A 91 12.95 -24.46 3.19
N LEU A 92 13.73 -25.01 4.10
CA LEU A 92 15.15 -24.66 4.24
C LEU A 92 15.96 -25.81 3.68
N ARG A 93 16.79 -25.53 2.67
CA ARG A 93 17.69 -26.51 2.05
C ARG A 93 19.13 -26.14 2.38
N PHE A 94 19.89 -27.12 2.85
CA PHE A 94 21.28 -26.99 3.24
C PHE A 94 22.19 -27.88 2.38
N PRO A 95 23.51 -27.54 2.27
CA PRO A 95 24.47 -28.44 1.67
C PRO A 95 24.54 -29.76 2.44
N ASN A 96 24.76 -30.86 1.73
CA ASN A 96 24.90 -32.18 2.33
C ASN A 96 26.00 -32.20 3.39
N GLY A 97 25.69 -32.77 4.57
CA GLY A 97 26.62 -32.87 5.70
C GLY A 97 26.83 -31.57 6.51
N ALA A 98 26.23 -30.44 6.10
CA ALA A 98 26.36 -29.19 6.85
C ALA A 98 25.54 -29.20 8.14
N VAL A 99 24.38 -29.85 8.16
CA VAL A 99 23.49 -29.93 9.34
C VAL A 99 23.83 -31.14 10.19
N ASP A 100 23.92 -30.95 11.51
CA ASP A 100 24.00 -32.01 12.50
C ASP A 100 22.56 -32.42 12.90
N PHE A 101 21.96 -33.34 12.14
CA PHE A 101 20.61 -33.81 12.39
C PHE A 101 20.44 -34.56 13.72
N THR A 102 21.50 -35.12 14.27
CA THR A 102 21.46 -35.79 15.58
C THR A 102 21.21 -34.83 16.73
N ARG A 103 21.62 -33.56 16.56
CA ARG A 103 21.46 -32.48 17.54
C ARG A 103 20.34 -31.52 17.20
N THR A 104 19.90 -31.49 15.94
CA THR A 104 18.79 -30.64 15.48
C THR A 104 17.50 -31.12 16.13
N LYS A 105 16.82 -30.24 16.84
CA LYS A 105 15.63 -30.60 17.64
C LYS A 105 14.67 -29.45 17.84
N LEU A 106 13.41 -29.80 18.03
CA LEU A 106 12.38 -28.91 18.53
C LEU A 106 12.49 -28.80 20.06
N SER A 107 12.54 -27.59 20.60
CA SER A 107 12.41 -27.38 22.04
C SER A 107 10.97 -27.64 22.49
N ALA A 108 10.79 -28.14 23.72
CA ALA A 108 9.46 -28.39 24.26
C ALA A 108 8.63 -27.09 24.31
N ASP A 109 7.39 -27.20 23.91
CA ASP A 109 6.36 -26.19 24.18
C ASP A 109 5.96 -26.32 25.65
N ASN A 110 6.04 -25.23 26.41
CA ASN A 110 5.68 -25.20 27.84
C ASN A 110 4.42 -24.34 28.10
N GLY A 111 3.59 -24.13 27.08
CA GLY A 111 2.33 -23.37 27.15
C GLY A 111 2.50 -21.84 27.17
N THR A 112 3.71 -21.35 27.49
CA THR A 112 4.05 -19.91 27.43
C THR A 112 5.04 -19.58 26.33
N LYS A 113 5.69 -20.60 25.76
CA LYS A 113 6.64 -20.48 24.63
C LYS A 113 6.35 -21.59 23.65
N LYS A 114 6.03 -21.19 22.40
CA LYS A 114 5.93 -22.12 21.28
C LYS A 114 7.25 -22.85 21.06
N GLY A 115 7.20 -24.09 20.58
CA GLY A 115 8.40 -24.85 20.29
C GLY A 115 9.36 -24.15 19.32
N HIS A 116 10.61 -24.03 19.68
CA HIS A 116 11.64 -23.44 18.80
C HIS A 116 12.40 -24.56 18.11
N LEU A 117 12.57 -24.48 16.80
CA LEU A 117 13.46 -25.39 16.08
C LEU A 117 14.89 -24.88 16.15
N HIS A 118 15.78 -25.71 16.71
CA HIS A 118 17.23 -25.43 16.79
C HIS A 118 17.97 -26.30 15.79
N ILE A 119 18.55 -25.68 14.77
CA ILE A 119 19.29 -26.33 13.69
C ILE A 119 20.78 -26.17 14.01
N PHE A 120 21.47 -27.27 14.27
CA PHE A 120 22.88 -27.28 14.57
C PHE A 120 23.71 -27.62 13.33
N PHE A 121 24.89 -27.01 13.21
CA PHE A 121 25.77 -27.19 12.07
C PHE A 121 27.08 -27.90 12.45
N ASN A 122 27.56 -28.74 11.51
CA ASN A 122 28.89 -29.36 11.57
C ASN A 122 30.01 -28.45 11.05
N VAL A 123 29.63 -27.34 10.41
CA VAL A 123 30.53 -26.37 9.77
C VAL A 123 30.35 -24.97 10.35
N LYS A 124 31.36 -24.11 10.17
CA LYS A 124 31.30 -22.71 10.62
C LYS A 124 30.68 -21.79 9.59
N ASP A 125 30.86 -22.11 8.33
CA ASP A 125 30.32 -21.36 7.23
C ASP A 125 29.31 -22.24 6.51
N VAL A 126 28.08 -21.77 6.40
CA VAL A 126 26.99 -22.51 5.74
C VAL A 126 26.16 -21.56 4.89
N GLU A 127 25.93 -21.92 3.64
CA GLU A 127 24.90 -21.33 2.80
C GLU A 127 23.64 -22.18 2.89
N PHE A 128 22.49 -21.54 2.79
CA PHE A 128 21.22 -22.23 2.75
C PHE A 128 20.27 -21.52 1.80
N SER A 129 19.33 -22.27 1.24
CA SER A 129 18.24 -21.74 0.40
C SER A 129 16.94 -21.80 1.16
N VAL A 130 16.10 -20.78 0.97
CA VAL A 130 14.73 -20.71 1.50
C VAL A 130 13.78 -20.68 0.32
N GLY A 131 12.72 -21.47 0.36
CA GLY A 131 11.57 -21.34 -0.53
C GLY A 131 10.29 -21.25 0.28
N THR A 132 9.31 -20.50 -0.20
CA THR A 132 8.01 -20.34 0.43
C THR A 132 6.88 -20.62 -0.56
N SER A 133 5.70 -20.98 -0.04
CA SER A 133 4.49 -21.18 -0.81
C SER A 133 3.27 -21.05 0.09
N TYR A 134 2.19 -20.49 -0.43
CA TYR A 134 0.87 -20.53 0.21
C TYR A 134 0.05 -21.77 -0.16
N ILE A 135 0.56 -22.60 -1.07
CA ILE A 135 -0.17 -23.73 -1.64
C ILE A 135 0.37 -25.06 -1.10
N SER A 136 1.68 -25.30 -1.19
CA SER A 136 2.26 -26.57 -0.72
C SER A 136 3.77 -26.51 -0.49
N ALA A 137 4.29 -27.49 0.26
CA ALA A 137 5.73 -27.67 0.45
C ALA A 137 6.45 -28.02 -0.86
N GLU A 138 5.80 -28.73 -1.77
CA GLU A 138 6.33 -29.09 -3.08
C GLU A 138 6.55 -27.86 -3.95
N LEU A 139 5.68 -26.84 -3.85
CA LEU A 139 5.85 -25.57 -4.56
C LEU A 139 6.92 -24.70 -3.91
N ALA A 140 7.08 -24.76 -2.59
CA ALA A 140 8.22 -24.12 -1.91
C ALA A 140 9.57 -24.72 -2.35
N VAL A 141 9.65 -26.06 -2.54
CA VAL A 141 10.82 -26.71 -3.15
C VAL A 141 11.02 -26.23 -4.58
N LEU A 142 9.96 -26.17 -5.37
CA LEU A 142 10.02 -25.74 -6.77
C LEU A 142 10.49 -24.28 -6.90
N ALA A 143 10.13 -23.42 -5.96
CA ALA A 143 10.64 -22.04 -5.89
C ALA A 143 12.17 -22.02 -5.70
N ILE A 144 12.71 -22.84 -4.77
CA ILE A 144 14.16 -22.98 -4.62
C ILE A 144 14.81 -23.43 -5.92
N ASP A 145 14.26 -24.47 -6.55
CA ASP A 145 14.85 -25.07 -7.76
C ASP A 145 14.88 -24.08 -8.94
N ARG A 146 13.84 -23.25 -9.09
CA ARG A 146 13.72 -22.28 -10.19
C ARG A 146 14.52 -21.02 -9.97
N GLU A 147 14.44 -20.46 -8.76
CA GLU A 147 14.97 -19.13 -8.50
C GLU A 147 16.44 -19.18 -8.06
N ILE A 148 16.83 -20.22 -7.33
CA ILE A 148 18.15 -20.38 -6.75
C ILE A 148 18.94 -21.51 -7.42
N GLY A 149 18.38 -22.73 -7.46
CA GLY A 149 19.08 -23.91 -7.98
C GLY A 149 20.41 -24.14 -7.25
N GLU A 150 21.47 -24.34 -8.02
CA GLU A 150 22.85 -24.58 -7.52
C GLU A 150 23.67 -23.29 -7.35
N LYS A 151 23.08 -22.10 -7.54
CA LYS A 151 23.78 -20.83 -7.46
C LYS A 151 24.32 -20.59 -6.04
N SER A 152 25.50 -20.03 -5.96
CA SER A 152 26.09 -19.51 -4.71
C SER A 152 25.34 -18.28 -4.22
N PHE A 153 25.58 -17.90 -2.96
CA PHE A 153 25.05 -16.66 -2.38
C PHE A 153 25.42 -15.42 -3.22
N ASP A 154 26.66 -15.36 -3.68
CA ASP A 154 27.16 -14.18 -4.39
C ASP A 154 26.55 -14.07 -5.82
N GLU A 155 26.25 -15.22 -6.47
CA GLU A 155 25.54 -15.23 -7.76
C GLU A 155 24.08 -14.76 -7.61
N VAL A 156 23.36 -15.26 -6.60
CA VAL A 156 21.96 -14.82 -6.34
C VAL A 156 21.92 -13.34 -5.97
N LEU A 157 22.86 -12.88 -5.13
CA LEU A 157 22.96 -11.47 -4.78
C LEU A 157 23.21 -10.58 -6.01
N LYS A 158 24.09 -11.03 -6.91
CA LYS A 158 24.37 -10.29 -8.16
C LYS A 158 23.12 -10.17 -9.03
N GLU A 159 22.41 -11.27 -9.27
CA GLU A 159 21.16 -11.27 -10.03
C GLU A 159 20.10 -10.35 -9.40
N ASN A 160 19.97 -10.38 -8.09
CA ASN A 160 19.03 -9.53 -7.38
C ASN A 160 19.42 -8.03 -7.44
N ASN A 161 20.71 -7.71 -7.39
CA ASN A 161 21.18 -6.34 -7.63
C ASN A 161 20.79 -5.87 -9.04
N GLU A 162 20.99 -6.71 -10.07
CA GLU A 162 20.67 -6.38 -11.47
C GLU A 162 19.16 -6.12 -11.63
N ILE A 163 18.29 -6.92 -10.98
CA ILE A 163 16.83 -6.70 -10.98
C ILE A 163 16.48 -5.35 -10.36
N TRP A 164 17.04 -5.02 -9.20
CA TRP A 164 16.76 -3.73 -8.55
C TRP A 164 17.36 -2.54 -9.30
N GLU A 165 18.53 -2.67 -9.89
CA GLU A 165 19.11 -1.66 -10.76
C GLU A 165 18.19 -1.36 -11.95
N GLU A 166 17.64 -2.40 -12.61
CA GLU A 166 16.67 -2.23 -13.70
C GLU A 166 15.42 -1.45 -13.25
N HIS A 167 14.85 -1.76 -12.07
CA HIS A 167 13.69 -1.03 -11.56
C HIS A 167 14.01 0.43 -11.21
N LEU A 168 15.13 0.68 -10.55
CA LEU A 168 15.54 2.02 -10.15
C LEU A 168 15.97 2.89 -11.34
N GLU A 169 16.50 2.29 -12.39
CA GLU A 169 16.87 2.99 -13.62
C GLU A 169 15.67 3.37 -14.52
N ARG A 170 14.45 2.92 -14.19
CA ARG A 170 13.24 3.34 -14.94
C ARG A 170 13.01 4.85 -14.92
N ILE A 171 13.54 5.54 -13.90
CA ILE A 171 13.62 7.00 -13.84
C ILE A 171 15.07 7.42 -13.55
N GLU A 172 15.72 8.05 -14.52
CA GLU A 172 16.98 8.76 -14.31
C GLU A 172 16.67 10.21 -13.94
N ALA A 173 17.18 10.69 -12.80
CA ALA A 173 16.95 12.05 -12.34
C ALA A 173 18.25 12.70 -11.83
N GLU A 174 18.45 13.97 -12.17
CA GLU A 174 19.58 14.80 -11.72
C GLU A 174 19.11 15.81 -10.70
N PHE A 175 19.87 15.96 -9.62
CA PHE A 175 19.57 16.84 -8.49
C PHE A 175 20.71 17.80 -8.18
N GLU A 176 20.44 18.81 -7.36
CA GLU A 176 21.48 19.75 -6.90
C GLU A 176 22.43 19.11 -5.90
N ASP A 177 21.91 18.24 -5.05
CA ASP A 177 22.62 17.66 -3.91
C ASP A 177 22.36 16.15 -3.77
N GLU A 178 23.29 15.47 -3.10
CA GLU A 178 23.24 14.03 -2.88
C GLU A 178 22.14 13.58 -1.90
N ARG A 179 21.71 14.44 -0.97
CA ARG A 179 20.63 14.10 -0.03
C ARG A 179 19.32 13.92 -0.80
N THR A 180 18.96 14.90 -1.62
CA THR A 180 17.75 14.87 -2.46
C THR A 180 17.77 13.69 -3.42
N LYS A 181 18.93 13.40 -4.05
CA LYS A 181 19.11 12.25 -4.92
C LYS A 181 18.88 10.93 -4.19
N LYS A 182 19.50 10.75 -3.03
CA LYS A 182 19.31 9.53 -2.22
C LYS A 182 17.86 9.36 -1.78
N THR A 183 17.21 10.44 -1.33
CA THR A 183 15.79 10.43 -0.97
C THR A 183 14.93 9.98 -2.14
N PHE A 184 15.18 10.51 -3.34
CA PHE A 184 14.46 10.13 -4.56
C PHE A 184 14.54 8.63 -4.84
N TYR A 185 15.75 8.05 -4.86
CA TYR A 185 15.91 6.62 -5.16
C TYR A 185 15.44 5.72 -4.02
N THR A 186 15.52 6.16 -2.76
CA THR A 186 14.90 5.47 -1.63
C THR A 186 13.37 5.46 -1.75
N CYS A 187 12.76 6.58 -2.13
CA CYS A 187 11.33 6.66 -2.40
C CYS A 187 10.95 5.78 -3.61
N LEU A 188 11.73 5.82 -4.69
CA LEU A 188 11.45 4.98 -5.86
C LEU A 188 11.49 3.48 -5.53
N TRP A 189 12.47 3.04 -4.72
CA TRP A 189 12.52 1.69 -4.21
C TRP A 189 11.25 1.33 -3.41
N ARG A 190 10.81 2.18 -2.48
CA ARG A 190 9.63 1.93 -1.63
C ARG A 190 8.34 1.79 -2.45
N THR A 191 8.20 2.49 -3.58
CA THR A 191 7.01 2.35 -4.43
C THR A 191 6.85 0.96 -5.05
N PHE A 192 7.94 0.18 -5.17
CA PHE A 192 7.92 -1.19 -5.68
C PHE A 192 7.77 -2.27 -4.62
N LEU A 193 7.66 -1.91 -3.33
CA LEU A 193 7.53 -2.91 -2.26
C LEU A 193 6.11 -3.49 -2.16
N PHE A 194 5.10 -2.77 -2.64
CA PHE A 194 3.69 -3.16 -2.59
C PHE A 194 3.00 -2.90 -3.93
N PRO A 195 1.92 -3.67 -4.24
CA PRO A 195 1.42 -4.87 -3.55
C PRO A 195 2.32 -6.09 -3.73
N HIS A 196 2.15 -7.10 -2.88
CA HIS A 196 2.90 -8.35 -3.02
C HIS A 196 2.23 -9.30 -4.00
N LYS A 197 3.05 -10.01 -4.80
CA LYS A 197 2.59 -11.12 -5.64
C LYS A 197 2.16 -12.29 -4.74
N CYS A 198 0.88 -12.65 -4.78
CA CYS A 198 0.30 -13.77 -4.03
C CYS A 198 0.01 -14.99 -4.93
N TYR A 199 0.64 -15.08 -6.09
CA TYR A 199 0.54 -16.20 -7.01
C TYR A 199 1.87 -16.93 -7.12
N GLU A 200 1.82 -18.15 -7.62
CA GLU A 200 2.95 -19.05 -7.79
C GLU A 200 2.88 -19.70 -9.17
N TYR A 201 3.89 -20.46 -9.54
CA TYR A 201 3.89 -21.24 -10.78
C TYR A 201 3.92 -22.73 -10.47
N ASP A 202 2.99 -23.48 -11.04
CA ASP A 202 3.00 -24.94 -10.96
C ASP A 202 4.19 -25.56 -11.73
N ARG A 203 4.32 -26.89 -11.69
CA ARG A 203 5.41 -27.61 -12.38
C ARG A 203 5.40 -27.41 -13.90
N ASN A 204 4.27 -27.07 -14.49
CA ASN A 204 4.11 -26.82 -15.92
C ASN A 204 4.37 -25.36 -16.30
N GLY A 205 4.66 -24.49 -15.31
CA GLY A 205 4.84 -23.05 -15.52
C GLY A 205 3.52 -22.27 -15.60
N LYS A 206 2.41 -22.87 -15.17
CA LYS A 206 1.11 -22.21 -15.11
C LYS A 206 1.02 -21.36 -13.86
N MET A 207 0.57 -20.12 -14.01
CA MET A 207 0.33 -19.20 -12.90
C MET A 207 -0.92 -19.64 -12.13
N ILE A 208 -0.76 -19.85 -10.83
CA ILE A 208 -1.81 -20.28 -9.90
C ILE A 208 -1.69 -19.51 -8.59
N HIS A 209 -2.79 -19.36 -7.87
CA HIS A 209 -2.78 -18.73 -6.55
C HIS A 209 -3.72 -19.43 -5.58
N TYR A 210 -3.41 -19.33 -4.30
CA TYR A 210 -4.33 -19.64 -3.21
C TYR A 210 -5.37 -18.54 -3.11
N THR A 211 -6.66 -18.92 -3.03
CA THR A 211 -7.75 -17.98 -2.74
C THR A 211 -8.23 -18.09 -1.28
N PRO A 212 -8.32 -16.98 -0.54
CA PRO A 212 -8.78 -16.99 0.86
C PRO A 212 -10.30 -17.19 0.98
N PHE A 213 -11.05 -17.04 -0.09
CA PHE A 213 -12.51 -17.01 -0.06
C PHE A 213 -13.13 -18.41 0.13
N ASP A 214 -12.55 -19.42 -0.47
CA ASP A 214 -12.96 -20.81 -0.31
C ASP A 214 -11.84 -21.75 0.15
N GLY A 215 -10.59 -21.27 0.16
CA GLY A 215 -9.40 -22.03 0.56
C GLY A 215 -8.87 -22.97 -0.51
N SER A 216 -9.22 -22.75 -1.77
CA SER A 216 -8.79 -23.55 -2.91
C SER A 216 -7.66 -22.88 -3.71
N VAL A 217 -7.28 -23.48 -4.85
CA VAL A 217 -6.27 -22.97 -5.77
C VAL A 217 -6.92 -22.61 -7.09
N HIS A 218 -6.70 -21.38 -7.55
CA HIS A 218 -7.22 -20.84 -8.80
C HIS A 218 -6.10 -20.50 -9.78
N GLU A 219 -6.47 -20.24 -11.03
CA GLU A 219 -5.55 -19.85 -12.10
C GLU A 219 -5.45 -18.33 -12.22
N GLY A 220 -4.27 -17.83 -12.59
CA GLY A 220 -4.02 -16.43 -12.86
C GLY A 220 -3.32 -15.71 -11.71
N PRO A 221 -3.06 -14.39 -11.89
CA PRO A 221 -2.41 -13.57 -10.90
C PRO A 221 -3.34 -13.26 -9.72
N ARG A 222 -2.75 -13.07 -8.56
CA ARG A 222 -3.37 -12.47 -7.38
C ARG A 222 -2.34 -11.60 -6.66
N TYR A 223 -2.78 -10.47 -6.13
CA TYR A 223 -1.95 -9.53 -5.38
C TYR A 223 -2.59 -9.22 -4.03
N THR A 224 -1.75 -8.96 -3.02
CA THR A 224 -2.16 -8.73 -1.64
C THR A 224 -1.33 -7.62 -0.98
N ASP A 225 -1.67 -7.29 0.26
CA ASP A 225 -1.00 -6.28 1.07
C ASP A 225 -1.02 -4.89 0.42
N ASN A 226 -2.23 -4.38 0.18
CA ASN A 226 -2.43 -3.08 -0.46
C ASN A 226 -3.63 -2.31 0.11
N GLY A 227 -3.36 -1.08 0.58
CA GLY A 227 -4.38 -0.11 0.95
C GLY A 227 -4.77 0.75 -0.24
N PHE A 228 -5.95 0.50 -0.86
CA PHE A 228 -6.36 1.31 -2.02
C PHE A 228 -6.72 2.74 -1.64
N TRP A 229 -7.17 2.99 -0.40
CA TRP A 229 -7.48 4.32 0.10
C TRP A 229 -6.25 5.26 0.05
N ASP A 230 -5.05 4.72 0.16
CA ASP A 230 -3.78 5.43 0.08
C ASP A 230 -3.22 5.40 -1.34
N THR A 231 -2.97 4.21 -1.86
CA THR A 231 -2.13 3.97 -3.05
C THR A 231 -2.72 4.51 -4.35
N TYR A 232 -4.06 4.66 -4.45
CA TYR A 232 -4.69 5.22 -5.64
C TYR A 232 -4.22 6.63 -5.95
N ARG A 233 -3.82 7.39 -4.91
CA ARG A 233 -3.48 8.83 -5.03
C ARG A 233 -2.22 9.07 -5.82
N THR A 234 -1.23 8.16 -5.71
CA THR A 234 0.11 8.38 -6.25
C THR A 234 0.74 7.14 -6.85
N VAL A 235 0.69 5.97 -6.19
CA VAL A 235 1.40 4.77 -6.63
C VAL A 235 0.95 4.30 -8.01
N TYR A 236 -0.34 4.06 -8.19
CA TYR A 236 -0.86 3.59 -9.48
C TYR A 236 -0.75 4.63 -10.60
N PRO A 237 -0.98 5.93 -10.37
CA PRO A 237 -0.60 6.96 -11.33
C PRO A 237 0.87 6.95 -11.72
N LEU A 238 1.80 6.71 -10.78
CA LEU A 238 3.21 6.56 -11.10
C LEU A 238 3.46 5.31 -11.95
N PHE A 239 2.84 4.18 -11.63
CA PHE A 239 2.97 2.94 -12.39
C PHE A 239 2.47 3.06 -13.83
N THR A 240 1.57 3.98 -14.15
CA THR A 240 1.21 4.26 -15.56
C THR A 240 2.39 4.71 -16.39
N LYS A 241 3.45 5.23 -15.77
CA LYS A 241 4.65 5.76 -16.41
C LYS A 241 5.82 4.77 -16.42
N ILE A 242 5.96 3.98 -15.34
CA ILE A 242 7.18 3.21 -15.09
C ILE A 242 6.96 1.70 -14.94
N ALA A 243 5.71 1.22 -14.82
CA ALA A 243 5.40 -0.18 -14.52
C ALA A 243 4.07 -0.61 -15.15
N ARG A 244 3.87 -0.32 -16.44
CA ARG A 244 2.59 -0.53 -17.12
C ARG A 244 2.18 -2.00 -17.23
N GLU A 245 3.15 -2.89 -17.47
CA GLU A 245 2.90 -4.33 -17.60
C GLU A 245 2.57 -4.93 -16.23
N GLU A 246 3.36 -4.57 -15.21
CA GLU A 246 3.10 -4.98 -13.84
C GLU A 246 1.74 -4.46 -13.33
N PHE A 247 1.40 -3.21 -13.67
CA PHE A 247 0.09 -2.66 -13.32
C PHE A 247 -1.07 -3.40 -14.01
N ALA A 248 -0.89 -3.82 -15.27
CA ALA A 248 -1.89 -4.62 -15.96
C ALA A 248 -2.10 -6.00 -15.28
N GLU A 249 -1.02 -6.63 -14.81
CA GLU A 249 -1.07 -7.89 -14.07
C GLU A 249 -1.71 -7.69 -12.69
N MET A 250 -1.36 -6.61 -11.96
CA MET A 250 -1.99 -6.25 -10.69
C MET A 250 -3.50 -6.06 -10.85
N LEU A 251 -3.92 -5.30 -11.87
CA LEU A 251 -5.35 -5.07 -12.15
C LEU A 251 -6.10 -6.37 -12.41
N GLU A 252 -5.52 -7.28 -13.19
CA GLU A 252 -6.10 -8.61 -13.42
C GLU A 252 -6.24 -9.38 -12.11
N GLY A 253 -5.20 -9.33 -11.25
CA GLY A 253 -5.22 -9.96 -9.93
C GLY A 253 -6.32 -9.42 -9.02
N PHE A 254 -6.52 -8.11 -8.98
CA PHE A 254 -7.59 -7.49 -8.19
C PHE A 254 -8.99 -7.83 -8.73
N VAL A 255 -9.14 -7.93 -10.04
CA VAL A 255 -10.40 -8.33 -10.67
C VAL A 255 -10.67 -9.83 -10.48
N ASN A 256 -9.63 -10.67 -10.31
CA ASN A 256 -9.81 -12.07 -9.92
C ASN A 256 -10.47 -12.20 -8.55
N ASP A 257 -10.11 -11.37 -7.56
CA ASP A 257 -10.82 -11.36 -6.28
C ASP A 257 -12.33 -11.11 -6.46
N TYR A 258 -12.73 -10.16 -7.33
CA TYR A 258 -14.14 -9.95 -7.68
C TYR A 258 -14.79 -11.20 -8.31
N ARG A 259 -14.12 -11.85 -9.26
CA ARG A 259 -14.63 -13.06 -9.93
C ARG A 259 -14.84 -14.22 -8.94
N GLU A 260 -14.03 -14.27 -7.88
CA GLU A 260 -14.01 -15.34 -6.90
C GLU A 260 -14.96 -15.14 -5.72
N CYS A 261 -15.12 -13.90 -5.23
CA CYS A 261 -15.96 -13.61 -4.09
C CYS A 261 -17.16 -12.68 -4.38
N GLY A 262 -17.22 -12.06 -5.57
CA GLY A 262 -18.27 -11.12 -5.96
C GLY A 262 -18.05 -9.68 -5.49
N TRP A 263 -16.92 -9.38 -4.85
CA TRP A 263 -16.55 -8.04 -4.38
C TRP A 263 -15.16 -7.67 -4.83
N LEU A 264 -14.98 -6.43 -5.30
CA LEU A 264 -13.65 -5.87 -5.50
C LEU A 264 -12.96 -5.65 -4.16
N PRO A 265 -11.64 -5.87 -4.06
CA PRO A 265 -10.92 -5.70 -2.81
C PRO A 265 -10.89 -4.23 -2.37
N ARG A 266 -10.90 -4.00 -1.05
CA ARG A 266 -10.79 -2.69 -0.41
C ARG A 266 -9.43 -2.52 0.27
N TRP A 267 -9.08 -3.49 1.11
CA TRP A 267 -7.79 -3.59 1.79
C TRP A 267 -7.36 -5.06 1.89
N PRO A 268 -6.92 -5.66 0.77
CA PRO A 268 -6.47 -7.04 0.80
C PRO A 268 -5.17 -7.18 1.60
N SER A 269 -5.19 -8.07 2.57
CA SER A 269 -4.04 -8.75 3.13
C SER A 269 -3.99 -10.15 2.51
N ILE A 270 -3.95 -11.25 3.24
CA ILE A 270 -4.21 -12.54 2.55
C ILE A 270 -5.69 -12.60 2.12
N GLY A 271 -6.64 -12.32 2.99
CA GLY A 271 -8.03 -12.05 2.67
C GLY A 271 -8.36 -10.55 2.74
N GLU A 272 -9.62 -10.21 2.96
CA GLU A 272 -10.06 -8.83 3.09
C GLU A 272 -10.06 -8.39 4.56
N VAL A 273 -9.26 -7.39 4.90
CA VAL A 273 -9.17 -6.84 6.27
C VAL A 273 -10.28 -5.82 6.51
N GLY A 274 -10.70 -5.12 5.47
CA GLY A 274 -11.71 -4.06 5.57
C GLY A 274 -11.24 -2.84 6.34
N CYS A 275 -9.93 -2.61 6.39
CA CYS A 275 -9.36 -1.38 6.94
C CYS A 275 -9.69 -0.19 6.04
N MET A 276 -9.82 0.99 6.62
CA MET A 276 -10.21 2.25 5.99
C MET A 276 -11.62 2.24 5.35
N PRO A 277 -12.28 3.38 5.26
CA PRO A 277 -13.58 3.48 4.61
C PRO A 277 -13.45 3.42 3.09
N SER A 278 -14.51 2.97 2.41
CA SER A 278 -14.64 3.17 0.97
C SER A 278 -13.85 2.22 0.07
N THR A 279 -14.18 2.24 -1.23
CA THR A 279 -13.65 1.34 -2.27
C THR A 279 -12.86 2.13 -3.32
N LEU A 280 -11.78 2.81 -2.91
CA LEU A 280 -11.00 3.67 -3.83
C LEU A 280 -10.15 2.89 -4.84
N ILE A 281 -10.27 1.58 -4.90
CA ILE A 281 -9.91 0.77 -6.07
C ILE A 281 -10.60 1.29 -7.35
N ASP A 282 -11.77 1.94 -7.22
CA ASP A 282 -12.46 2.60 -8.33
C ASP A 282 -11.54 3.56 -9.10
N ALA A 283 -10.74 4.33 -8.37
CA ALA A 283 -9.78 5.28 -8.95
C ALA A 283 -8.58 4.56 -9.59
N VAL A 284 -8.14 3.44 -9.03
CA VAL A 284 -7.09 2.59 -9.62
C VAL A 284 -7.56 2.02 -10.95
N ILE A 285 -8.78 1.46 -10.99
CA ILE A 285 -9.41 0.92 -12.21
C ILE A 285 -9.55 2.04 -13.26
N ALA A 286 -10.11 3.20 -12.88
CA ALA A 286 -10.27 4.33 -13.80
C ALA A 286 -8.91 4.79 -14.35
N THR A 287 -7.88 4.87 -13.49
CA THR A 287 -6.51 5.21 -13.91
C THR A 287 -5.97 4.21 -14.93
N ALA A 288 -6.14 2.91 -14.71
CA ALA A 288 -5.72 1.89 -15.67
C ALA A 288 -6.45 2.03 -17.01
N VAL A 289 -7.77 2.15 -16.96
CA VAL A 289 -8.66 2.19 -18.15
C VAL A 289 -8.36 3.40 -19.04
N VAL A 290 -8.24 4.60 -18.48
CA VAL A 290 -7.96 5.82 -19.28
C VAL A 290 -6.55 5.82 -19.88
N ASN A 291 -5.61 5.09 -19.27
CA ASN A 291 -4.25 4.90 -19.77
C ASN A 291 -4.10 3.68 -20.68
N GLY A 292 -5.18 2.94 -20.96
CA GLY A 292 -5.14 1.75 -21.80
C GLY A 292 -4.33 0.60 -21.21
N ILE A 293 -4.34 0.44 -19.87
CA ILE A 293 -3.63 -0.60 -19.13
C ILE A 293 -4.58 -1.74 -18.82
N GLY A 294 -4.16 -2.98 -19.09
CA GLY A 294 -5.00 -4.17 -19.01
C GLY A 294 -5.73 -4.46 -20.32
N ASN A 295 -6.82 -5.20 -20.24
CA ASN A 295 -7.59 -5.62 -21.41
C ASN A 295 -9.09 -5.37 -21.21
N ARG A 296 -9.85 -5.40 -22.33
CA ARG A 296 -11.28 -5.07 -22.33
C ARG A 296 -12.11 -5.97 -21.41
N LYS A 297 -11.80 -7.27 -21.34
CA LYS A 297 -12.54 -8.21 -20.47
C LYS A 297 -12.35 -7.87 -18.99
N THR A 298 -11.12 -7.59 -18.59
CA THR A 298 -10.79 -7.14 -17.22
C THR A 298 -11.53 -5.85 -16.88
N TRP A 299 -11.59 -4.88 -17.80
CA TRP A 299 -12.30 -3.63 -17.58
C TRP A 299 -13.83 -3.80 -17.48
N GLU A 300 -14.41 -4.72 -18.24
CA GLU A 300 -15.84 -5.04 -18.17
C GLU A 300 -16.19 -5.69 -16.83
N ASP A 301 -15.40 -6.68 -16.37
CA ASP A 301 -15.59 -7.32 -15.06
C ASP A 301 -15.35 -6.32 -13.91
N ALA A 302 -14.34 -5.46 -14.03
CA ALA A 302 -14.08 -4.39 -13.08
C ALA A 302 -15.28 -3.43 -12.97
N LEU A 303 -15.86 -3.00 -14.11
CA LEU A 303 -17.04 -2.14 -14.10
C LEU A 303 -18.22 -2.83 -13.40
N GLU A 304 -18.45 -4.11 -13.64
CA GLU A 304 -19.50 -4.87 -12.94
C GLU A 304 -19.27 -4.86 -11.42
N GLY A 305 -18.04 -5.10 -10.95
CA GLY A 305 -17.68 -5.02 -9.54
C GLY A 305 -17.86 -3.62 -8.94
N MET A 306 -17.44 -2.56 -9.67
CA MET A 306 -17.66 -1.17 -9.27
C MET A 306 -19.17 -0.85 -9.13
N LEU A 307 -19.99 -1.27 -10.08
CA LEU A 307 -21.44 -1.09 -10.03
C LEU A 307 -22.07 -1.86 -8.87
N HIS A 308 -21.55 -3.06 -8.58
CA HIS A 308 -22.05 -3.88 -7.49
C HIS A 308 -21.88 -3.18 -6.14
N HIS A 309 -20.65 -2.79 -5.79
CA HIS A 309 -20.38 -2.15 -4.50
C HIS A 309 -20.92 -0.71 -4.39
N ALA A 310 -21.15 -0.02 -5.50
CA ALA A 310 -21.74 1.33 -5.49
C ALA A 310 -23.24 1.34 -5.16
N ASN A 311 -23.93 0.21 -5.25
CA ASN A 311 -25.39 0.13 -5.09
C ASN A 311 -25.83 -0.80 -3.96
N HIS A 312 -24.97 -1.66 -3.46
CA HIS A 312 -25.33 -2.68 -2.46
C HIS A 312 -24.40 -2.64 -1.26
N ASN A 313 -24.97 -2.76 -0.07
CA ASN A 313 -24.22 -3.05 1.13
C ASN A 313 -23.75 -4.50 1.08
N ALA A 314 -22.48 -4.75 1.41
CA ALA A 314 -21.98 -6.10 1.53
C ALA A 314 -22.54 -6.77 2.82
N PRO A 315 -22.84 -8.08 2.79
CA PRO A 315 -23.21 -8.82 3.99
C PRO A 315 -22.10 -8.80 5.06
N ASP A 316 -20.85 -8.80 4.65
CA ASP A 316 -19.68 -8.61 5.50
C ASP A 316 -19.19 -7.17 5.34
N PRO A 317 -19.15 -6.37 6.43
CA PRO A 317 -18.80 -4.95 6.38
C PRO A 317 -17.34 -4.68 5.96
N ARG A 318 -16.51 -5.71 5.86
CA ARG A 318 -15.14 -5.58 5.32
C ARG A 318 -15.14 -5.29 3.82
N TYR A 319 -16.19 -5.68 3.11
CA TYR A 319 -16.32 -5.50 1.66
C TYR A 319 -17.21 -4.30 1.29
N GLY A 320 -17.03 -3.83 0.06
CA GLY A 320 -17.90 -2.83 -0.53
C GLY A 320 -17.81 -1.45 0.12
N ARG A 321 -18.74 -0.57 -0.26
CA ARG A 321 -18.87 0.79 0.30
C ARG A 321 -19.76 0.76 1.55
N ASN A 322 -19.25 1.23 2.67
CA ASN A 322 -20.05 1.38 3.88
C ASN A 322 -21.18 2.41 3.63
N GLY A 323 -22.43 2.01 3.86
CA GLY A 323 -23.59 2.88 3.66
C GLY A 323 -23.99 3.10 2.19
N ALA A 324 -23.62 2.20 1.27
CA ALA A 324 -23.92 2.32 -0.16
C ALA A 324 -25.41 2.54 -0.45
N GLU A 325 -26.29 1.74 0.15
CA GLU A 325 -27.75 1.87 -0.07
C GLU A 325 -28.30 3.18 0.49
N SER A 326 -27.80 3.65 1.62
CA SER A 326 -28.18 4.95 2.21
C SER A 326 -27.68 6.10 1.33
N TYR A 327 -26.45 6.01 0.79
CA TYR A 327 -25.92 6.97 -0.16
C TYR A 327 -26.80 7.07 -1.42
N VAL A 328 -27.22 5.93 -1.98
CA VAL A 328 -28.15 5.92 -3.13
C VAL A 328 -29.48 6.58 -2.77
N LYS A 329 -30.00 6.32 -1.59
CA LYS A 329 -31.31 6.82 -1.13
C LYS A 329 -31.33 8.31 -0.83
N TYR A 330 -30.31 8.80 -0.12
CA TYR A 330 -30.29 10.17 0.41
C TYR A 330 -29.41 11.13 -0.42
N GLY A 331 -28.54 10.61 -1.28
CA GLY A 331 -27.50 11.38 -1.95
C GLY A 331 -26.31 11.75 -1.03
N TYR A 332 -26.22 11.13 0.13
CA TYR A 332 -25.11 11.20 1.09
C TYR A 332 -25.23 10.02 2.05
N VAL A 333 -24.16 9.71 2.78
CA VAL A 333 -24.16 8.74 3.87
C VAL A 333 -24.57 9.44 5.16
N PRO A 334 -25.71 9.07 5.79
CA PRO A 334 -26.17 9.74 7.01
C PRO A 334 -25.25 9.49 8.21
N ARG A 335 -24.95 10.56 8.99
CA ARG A 335 -24.08 10.52 10.18
C ARG A 335 -24.68 9.74 11.36
N ASP A 336 -25.99 9.56 11.37
CA ASP A 336 -26.70 8.76 12.38
C ASP A 336 -26.77 7.26 12.00
N GLU A 337 -26.33 6.90 10.80
CA GLU A 337 -26.20 5.49 10.35
C GLU A 337 -24.74 5.03 10.30
N GLN A 338 -23.82 5.91 9.91
CA GLN A 338 -22.40 5.57 9.73
C GLN A 338 -21.49 6.63 10.35
N ARG A 339 -20.41 6.19 11.00
CA ARG A 339 -19.26 7.06 11.33
C ARG A 339 -18.56 7.46 10.03
N GLU A 340 -17.76 8.50 10.11
CA GLU A 340 -16.95 8.99 8.97
C GLU A 340 -17.79 9.37 7.73
N SER A 341 -19.05 9.70 7.98
CA SER A 341 -20.10 9.90 6.96
C SER A 341 -19.75 10.96 5.91
N VAL A 342 -18.96 11.97 6.28
CA VAL A 342 -18.48 12.99 5.33
C VAL A 342 -17.51 12.34 4.33
N ASN A 343 -16.46 11.68 4.79
CA ASN A 343 -15.50 11.03 3.89
C ASN A 343 -16.13 9.90 3.10
N LEU A 344 -17.00 9.08 3.71
CA LEU A 344 -17.75 8.05 2.97
C LEU A 344 -18.58 8.65 1.80
N THR A 345 -19.16 9.83 2.00
CA THR A 345 -19.91 10.52 0.95
C THR A 345 -18.99 11.09 -0.14
N LEU A 346 -17.89 11.73 0.26
CA LEU A 346 -16.91 12.31 -0.67
C LEU A 346 -16.26 11.22 -1.52
N ASP A 347 -15.82 10.14 -0.89
CA ASP A 347 -15.22 8.99 -1.56
C ASP A 347 -16.22 8.30 -2.50
N ALA A 348 -17.49 8.14 -2.07
CA ALA A 348 -18.53 7.57 -2.93
C ALA A 348 -18.82 8.46 -4.16
N ALA A 349 -18.84 9.78 -3.98
CA ALA A 349 -19.02 10.72 -5.09
C ALA A 349 -17.84 10.64 -6.09
N TYR A 350 -16.62 10.55 -5.59
CA TYR A 350 -15.44 10.37 -6.43
C TYR A 350 -15.42 8.98 -7.10
N GLY A 351 -15.75 7.92 -6.39
CA GLY A 351 -15.89 6.58 -6.96
C GLY A 351 -16.97 6.53 -8.05
N ASP A 352 -18.08 7.22 -7.88
CA ASP A 352 -19.11 7.34 -8.90
C ASP A 352 -18.61 8.09 -10.15
N TRP A 353 -17.79 9.13 -9.99
CA TRP A 353 -17.11 9.75 -11.11
C TRP A 353 -16.18 8.74 -11.82
N CYS A 354 -15.41 7.95 -11.10
CA CYS A 354 -14.58 6.89 -11.67
C CYS A 354 -15.40 5.87 -12.47
N ILE A 355 -16.55 5.43 -11.94
CA ILE A 355 -17.49 4.56 -12.67
C ILE A 355 -17.94 5.23 -13.98
N SER A 356 -18.27 6.53 -13.95
CA SER A 356 -18.69 7.26 -15.16
C SER A 356 -17.60 7.28 -16.23
N VAL A 357 -16.33 7.44 -15.82
CA VAL A 357 -15.15 7.43 -16.70
C VAL A 357 -14.97 6.06 -17.35
N VAL A 358 -14.97 5.00 -16.56
CA VAL A 358 -14.80 3.61 -17.04
C VAL A 358 -15.96 3.23 -17.98
N ALA A 359 -17.18 3.53 -17.58
CA ALA A 359 -18.38 3.28 -18.40
C ALA A 359 -18.32 3.99 -19.76
N LYS A 360 -17.85 5.24 -19.78
CA LYS A 360 -17.68 6.01 -21.02
C LYS A 360 -16.66 5.37 -21.96
N VAL A 361 -15.50 4.94 -21.45
CA VAL A 361 -14.49 4.25 -22.26
C VAL A 361 -15.02 2.93 -22.84
N LEU A 362 -15.86 2.23 -22.07
CA LEU A 362 -16.50 0.98 -22.52
C LEU A 362 -17.73 1.20 -23.42
N GLY A 363 -18.14 2.45 -23.69
CA GLY A 363 -19.31 2.80 -24.52
C GLY A 363 -20.65 2.57 -23.80
N ARG A 364 -20.67 2.59 -22.47
CA ARG A 364 -21.86 2.43 -21.63
C ARG A 364 -22.46 3.80 -21.26
N GLU A 365 -22.91 4.54 -22.26
CA GLU A 365 -23.31 5.96 -22.14
C GLU A 365 -24.38 6.23 -21.07
N VAL A 366 -25.35 5.33 -20.89
CA VAL A 366 -26.43 5.48 -19.88
C VAL A 366 -25.83 5.43 -18.48
N ILE A 367 -24.98 4.45 -18.22
CA ILE A 367 -24.27 4.30 -16.94
C ILE A 367 -23.37 5.51 -16.71
N ALA A 368 -22.60 5.90 -17.73
CA ALA A 368 -21.71 7.06 -17.64
C ALA A 368 -22.46 8.34 -17.23
N ALA A 369 -23.62 8.62 -17.85
CA ALA A 369 -24.42 9.79 -17.54
C ALA A 369 -25.05 9.74 -16.13
N GLU A 370 -25.54 8.58 -15.70
CA GLU A 370 -26.11 8.38 -14.36
C GLU A 370 -25.07 8.65 -13.28
N TYR A 371 -23.90 8.02 -13.39
CA TYR A 371 -22.86 8.13 -12.38
C TYR A 371 -22.13 9.48 -12.40
N ALA A 372 -22.02 10.13 -13.55
CA ALA A 372 -21.59 11.53 -13.63
C ALA A 372 -22.51 12.50 -12.87
N LYS A 373 -23.81 12.21 -12.82
CA LYS A 373 -24.76 12.97 -11.98
C LYS A 373 -24.57 12.67 -10.50
N ARG A 374 -24.43 11.40 -10.13
CA ARG A 374 -24.23 10.98 -8.73
C ARG A 374 -22.91 11.51 -8.18
N ALA A 375 -21.88 11.65 -8.99
CA ALA A 375 -20.59 12.23 -8.64
C ALA A 375 -20.68 13.64 -8.05
N LYS A 376 -21.79 14.36 -8.26
CA LYS A 376 -22.03 15.69 -7.69
C LYS A 376 -22.68 15.68 -6.30
N ASN A 377 -22.92 14.51 -5.73
CA ASN A 377 -23.56 14.35 -4.42
C ASN A 377 -22.75 14.93 -3.26
N TYR A 378 -21.42 15.13 -3.42
CA TYR A 378 -20.60 15.84 -2.44
C TYR A 378 -21.18 17.20 -2.04
N ALA A 379 -21.85 17.90 -2.99
CA ALA A 379 -22.45 19.20 -2.75
C ALA A 379 -23.54 19.20 -1.67
N ASN A 380 -24.17 18.04 -1.40
CA ASN A 380 -25.17 17.89 -0.34
C ASN A 380 -24.59 18.09 1.06
N LEU A 381 -23.29 17.98 1.22
CA LEU A 381 -22.62 18.14 2.51
C LEU A 381 -22.09 19.56 2.75
N PHE A 382 -22.01 20.39 1.69
CA PHE A 382 -21.42 21.72 1.82
C PHE A 382 -22.32 22.64 2.65
N ASP A 383 -21.71 23.27 3.66
CA ASP A 383 -22.34 24.30 4.47
C ASP A 383 -21.76 25.67 4.11
N ALA A 384 -22.56 26.48 3.44
CA ALA A 384 -22.14 27.80 2.98
C ALA A 384 -21.87 28.82 4.12
N GLU A 385 -22.42 28.58 5.31
CA GLU A 385 -22.22 29.46 6.47
C GLU A 385 -20.83 29.27 7.05
N THR A 386 -20.39 28.02 7.22
CA THR A 386 -19.08 27.70 7.79
C THR A 386 -17.98 27.53 6.73
N GLY A 387 -18.35 27.23 5.48
CA GLY A 387 -17.43 26.92 4.39
C GLY A 387 -16.76 25.55 4.53
N PHE A 388 -17.44 24.59 5.17
CA PHE A 388 -16.94 23.22 5.35
C PHE A 388 -17.94 22.17 4.86
N MET A 389 -17.43 20.98 4.54
CA MET A 389 -18.25 19.78 4.37
C MET A 389 -18.65 19.25 5.74
N ARG A 390 -19.95 19.05 5.97
CA ARG A 390 -20.53 18.64 7.26
C ARG A 390 -21.50 17.49 7.07
N GLY A 391 -21.49 16.54 8.01
CA GLY A 391 -22.39 15.39 7.98
C GLY A 391 -23.86 15.79 8.21
N ARG A 392 -24.75 15.08 7.52
CA ARG A 392 -26.21 15.21 7.69
C ARG A 392 -26.79 13.92 8.27
N ASP A 393 -27.80 14.04 9.10
CA ASP A 393 -28.59 12.90 9.58
C ASP A 393 -29.60 12.44 8.51
N THR A 394 -30.33 11.36 8.79
CA THR A 394 -31.40 10.81 7.92
C THR A 394 -32.57 11.78 7.67
N LYS A 395 -32.67 12.86 8.44
CA LYS A 395 -33.66 13.95 8.29
C LYS A 395 -33.12 15.15 7.53
N GLY A 396 -31.83 15.13 7.17
CA GLY A 396 -31.15 16.23 6.47
C GLY A 396 -30.55 17.31 7.36
N ASN A 397 -30.58 17.16 8.69
CA ASN A 397 -30.01 18.14 9.60
C ASN A 397 -28.50 17.96 9.73
N MET A 398 -27.77 19.07 9.75
CA MET A 398 -26.34 19.09 10.07
C MET A 398 -26.11 18.99 11.58
N THR A 399 -24.88 18.67 12.00
CA THR A 399 -24.46 18.65 13.42
C THR A 399 -24.58 20.04 14.03
N ASP A 400 -25.20 20.18 15.22
CA ASP A 400 -25.36 21.47 15.91
C ASP A 400 -24.04 21.98 16.47
N ASP A 401 -23.25 21.10 17.12
CA ASP A 401 -21.96 21.43 17.75
C ASP A 401 -20.80 21.16 16.78
N PHE A 402 -20.69 21.96 15.72
CA PHE A 402 -19.63 21.82 14.74
C PHE A 402 -18.31 22.46 15.20
N ASP A 403 -17.25 21.65 15.25
CA ASP A 403 -15.88 22.07 15.48
C ASP A 403 -14.98 21.64 14.32
N PRO A 404 -14.44 22.57 13.49
CA PRO A 404 -13.62 22.23 12.33
C PRO A 404 -12.28 21.57 12.66
N TYR A 405 -11.86 21.60 13.94
CA TYR A 405 -10.62 20.96 14.43
C TYR A 405 -10.85 19.57 15.01
N MET A 406 -12.09 19.09 15.03
CA MET A 406 -12.41 17.73 15.52
C MET A 406 -11.92 16.68 14.52
N TRP A 407 -11.05 15.80 14.98
CA TRP A 407 -10.57 14.66 14.20
C TRP A 407 -11.44 13.43 14.45
N GLY A 408 -11.74 12.69 13.39
CA GLY A 408 -12.65 11.55 13.45
C GLY A 408 -14.12 11.94 13.52
N GLY A 409 -14.98 11.08 14.08
CA GLY A 409 -16.41 11.29 14.12
C GLY A 409 -17.06 11.19 12.73
N GLU A 410 -17.23 12.32 12.06
CA GLU A 410 -17.73 12.40 10.68
C GLU A 410 -16.61 12.33 9.62
N TYR A 411 -15.33 12.40 10.05
CA TYR A 411 -14.14 12.44 9.19
C TYR A 411 -13.22 11.23 9.42
N THR A 412 -12.48 10.84 8.40
CA THR A 412 -11.52 9.72 8.43
C THR A 412 -10.11 10.28 8.52
N GLU A 413 -9.40 10.00 9.59
CA GLU A 413 -7.99 10.39 9.83
C GLU A 413 -7.71 11.85 9.44
N ALA A 414 -8.68 12.70 9.72
CA ALA A 414 -8.70 14.10 9.33
C ALA A 414 -9.68 14.87 10.18
N SER A 415 -9.73 16.18 9.94
CA SER A 415 -10.78 17.08 10.39
C SER A 415 -11.55 17.67 9.20
N ALA A 416 -12.44 18.61 9.47
CA ALA A 416 -13.14 19.32 8.39
C ALA A 416 -12.19 20.09 7.46
N TRP A 417 -11.04 20.55 7.99
CA TRP A 417 -10.05 21.29 7.21
C TRP A 417 -9.51 20.50 6.03
N GLN A 418 -9.05 19.27 6.24
CA GLN A 418 -8.47 18.45 5.18
C GLN A 418 -9.56 17.87 4.28
N SER A 419 -10.66 17.37 4.88
CA SER A 419 -11.72 16.67 4.16
C SER A 419 -12.52 17.56 3.22
N THR A 420 -12.73 18.83 3.54
CA THR A 420 -13.56 19.75 2.74
C THR A 420 -13.07 19.92 1.30
N PHE A 421 -11.78 19.82 1.07
CA PHE A 421 -11.18 19.99 -0.26
C PHE A 421 -11.10 18.69 -1.07
N PHE A 422 -11.56 17.56 -0.52
CA PHE A 422 -11.48 16.28 -1.21
C PHE A 422 -12.63 16.11 -2.24
N VAL A 423 -12.56 16.91 -3.30
CA VAL A 423 -13.42 16.85 -4.49
C VAL A 423 -12.53 16.89 -5.75
N PRO A 424 -11.61 15.92 -5.95
CA PRO A 424 -10.60 16.01 -7.00
C PRO A 424 -11.19 16.00 -8.41
N HIS A 425 -12.38 15.42 -8.58
CA HIS A 425 -13.07 15.25 -9.84
C HIS A 425 -13.93 16.47 -10.26
N ASP A 426 -14.16 17.45 -9.38
CA ASP A 426 -15.02 18.60 -9.65
C ASP A 426 -14.61 19.84 -8.82
N LEU A 427 -13.35 20.24 -8.94
CA LEU A 427 -12.84 21.43 -8.23
C LEU A 427 -13.52 22.72 -8.67
N ASP A 428 -13.95 22.82 -9.92
CA ASP A 428 -14.74 23.95 -10.41
C ASP A 428 -16.11 24.00 -9.72
N GLY A 429 -16.80 22.86 -9.59
CA GLY A 429 -18.04 22.76 -8.82
C GLY A 429 -17.86 23.09 -7.35
N LEU A 430 -16.75 22.66 -6.73
CA LEU A 430 -16.42 23.08 -5.38
C LEU A 430 -16.22 24.59 -5.30
N ALA A 431 -15.52 25.20 -6.25
CA ALA A 431 -15.35 26.65 -6.32
C ALA A 431 -16.68 27.39 -6.48
N GLU A 432 -17.62 26.85 -7.26
CA GLU A 432 -18.98 27.41 -7.37
C GLU A 432 -19.71 27.43 -6.02
N LEU A 433 -19.58 26.37 -5.22
CA LEU A 433 -20.18 26.32 -3.87
C LEU A 433 -19.64 27.40 -2.94
N TYR A 434 -18.35 27.76 -3.08
CA TYR A 434 -17.76 28.90 -2.37
C TYR A 434 -18.17 30.28 -2.94
N GLY A 435 -18.81 30.29 -4.11
CA GLY A 435 -19.15 31.53 -4.84
C GLY A 435 -17.98 32.08 -5.65
N GLY A 436 -17.12 31.21 -6.16
CA GLY A 436 -16.03 31.47 -7.09
C GLY A 436 -14.65 31.03 -6.60
N LYS A 437 -13.75 30.83 -7.57
CA LYS A 437 -12.38 30.34 -7.30
C LYS A 437 -11.60 31.18 -6.28
N ASP A 438 -11.78 32.49 -6.31
CA ASP A 438 -11.03 33.39 -5.41
C ASP A 438 -11.39 33.15 -3.94
N LYS A 439 -12.66 32.84 -3.65
CA LYS A 439 -13.10 32.51 -2.30
C LYS A 439 -12.62 31.13 -1.85
N LEU A 440 -12.62 30.15 -2.76
CA LEU A 440 -12.03 28.84 -2.51
C LEU A 440 -10.53 28.97 -2.19
N LEU A 441 -9.80 29.76 -2.98
CA LEU A 441 -8.36 30.00 -2.75
C LEU A 441 -8.12 30.76 -1.43
N CYS A 442 -8.98 31.72 -1.06
CA CYS A 442 -8.91 32.34 0.26
C CYS A 442 -9.10 31.32 1.40
N LYS A 443 -10.04 30.38 1.25
CA LYS A 443 -10.24 29.31 2.24
C LYS A 443 -9.04 28.34 2.30
N LEU A 444 -8.42 28.07 1.17
CA LEU A 444 -7.20 27.28 1.12
C LEU A 444 -6.00 28.05 1.73
N ASP A 445 -5.87 29.36 1.51
CA ASP A 445 -4.89 30.21 2.19
C ASP A 445 -5.11 30.19 3.71
N GLU A 446 -6.37 30.24 4.15
CA GLU A 446 -6.73 30.12 5.57
C GLU A 446 -6.27 28.77 6.16
N LEU A 447 -6.46 27.66 5.44
CA LEU A 447 -5.99 26.32 5.86
C LEU A 447 -4.48 26.33 6.14
N PHE A 448 -3.67 26.85 5.23
CA PHE A 448 -2.22 26.92 5.39
C PHE A 448 -1.73 27.93 6.43
N ALA A 449 -2.54 28.93 6.76
CA ALA A 449 -2.24 29.95 7.77
C ALA A 449 -2.77 29.60 9.18
N THR A 450 -3.72 28.66 9.27
CA THR A 450 -4.34 28.27 10.55
C THR A 450 -3.38 27.37 11.34
N PRO A 451 -3.10 27.68 12.62
CA PRO A 451 -2.22 26.84 13.43
C PRO A 451 -2.63 25.36 13.42
N PRO A 452 -1.68 24.42 13.54
CA PRO A 452 -1.94 22.98 13.47
C PRO A 452 -2.60 22.45 14.76
N LEU A 453 -3.81 22.92 15.06
CA LEU A 453 -4.62 22.53 16.20
C LEU A 453 -5.51 21.34 15.86
N TYR A 454 -5.76 20.48 16.85
CA TYR A 454 -6.67 19.36 16.72
C TYR A 454 -7.51 19.16 18.00
N ARG A 455 -8.62 18.42 17.86
CA ARG A 455 -9.48 17.99 18.95
C ARG A 455 -9.73 16.49 18.81
N VAL A 456 -9.52 15.76 19.89
CA VAL A 456 -9.63 14.28 19.93
C VAL A 456 -11.05 13.76 20.05
N THR A 457 -12.05 14.62 20.18
CA THR A 457 -13.43 14.26 20.56
C THR A 457 -14.09 13.29 19.60
N GLY A 458 -13.74 13.31 18.31
CA GLY A 458 -14.30 12.39 17.33
C GLY A 458 -13.83 10.96 17.49
N TYR A 459 -12.56 10.73 17.79
CA TYR A 459 -12.00 9.40 18.10
C TYR A 459 -12.12 9.05 19.59
N GLY A 460 -12.14 10.05 20.47
CA GLY A 460 -12.13 9.88 21.92
C GLY A 460 -10.73 9.63 22.52
N PHE A 461 -9.70 9.58 21.68
CA PHE A 461 -8.28 9.48 22.03
C PHE A 461 -7.41 10.11 20.94
N GLU A 462 -6.15 10.32 21.23
CA GLU A 462 -5.17 10.86 20.29
C GLU A 462 -4.64 9.76 19.37
N ILE A 463 -4.72 9.96 18.06
CA ILE A 463 -4.06 9.15 17.05
C ILE A 463 -2.76 9.83 16.59
N HIS A 464 -1.83 9.06 16.01
CA HIS A 464 -0.50 9.58 15.70
C HIS A 464 -0.51 10.72 14.67
N GLU A 465 -1.43 10.72 13.72
CA GLU A 465 -1.56 11.75 12.67
C GLU A 465 -1.88 13.14 13.25
N MET A 466 -2.55 13.19 14.41
CA MET A 466 -2.80 14.46 15.12
C MET A 466 -1.50 15.06 15.67
N THR A 467 -0.64 14.22 16.26
CA THR A 467 0.66 14.66 16.79
C THR A 467 1.63 15.00 15.69
N GLU A 468 1.58 14.28 14.58
CA GLU A 468 2.36 14.53 13.37
C GLU A 468 1.97 15.86 12.72
N LEU A 469 0.66 16.16 12.59
CA LEU A 469 0.19 17.48 12.18
C LEU A 469 0.77 18.58 13.07
N ALA A 470 0.68 18.41 14.40
CA ALA A 470 1.12 19.42 15.38
C ALA A 470 2.65 19.59 15.39
N ALA A 471 3.41 18.60 14.93
CA ALA A 471 4.87 18.66 14.85
C ALA A 471 5.38 19.41 13.62
N GLN A 472 4.50 19.82 12.69
CA GLN A 472 4.84 20.45 11.43
C GLN A 472 4.34 21.90 11.35
N ASP A 473 5.01 22.72 10.52
CA ASP A 473 4.65 24.13 10.30
C ASP A 473 4.06 24.34 8.89
N TYR A 474 2.94 23.61 8.63
CA TYR A 474 2.21 23.69 7.35
C TYR A 474 0.72 24.01 7.56
N GLY A 475 0.41 24.71 8.67
CA GLY A 475 -0.98 25.03 9.02
C GLY A 475 -1.80 23.78 9.30
N GLN A 476 -2.99 23.70 8.73
CA GLN A 476 -3.86 22.53 8.80
C GLN A 476 -3.59 21.50 7.67
N CYS A 477 -2.50 21.66 6.89
CA CYS A 477 -2.09 20.67 5.90
C CYS A 477 -1.24 19.57 6.56
N ALA A 478 -1.87 18.45 6.90
CA ALA A 478 -1.22 17.29 7.49
C ALA A 478 -0.54 16.44 6.40
N ILE A 479 0.62 16.89 5.87
CA ILE A 479 1.36 16.11 4.85
C ILE A 479 1.86 14.76 5.39
N SER A 480 1.79 14.53 6.67
CA SER A 480 2.02 13.25 7.32
C SER A 480 0.96 12.20 6.97
N ASN A 481 -0.21 12.61 6.46
CA ASN A 481 -1.29 11.70 6.10
C ASN A 481 -1.92 12.03 4.74
N GLN A 482 -2.42 11.02 4.05
CA GLN A 482 -2.86 11.02 2.66
C GLN A 482 -4.00 11.99 2.34
N PRO A 483 -4.97 12.28 3.25
CA PRO A 483 -6.01 13.27 3.00
C PRO A 483 -5.50 14.66 2.60
N SER A 484 -4.25 15.00 2.94
CA SER A 484 -3.67 16.31 2.66
C SER A 484 -2.82 16.37 1.38
N PHE A 485 -2.51 15.26 0.75
CA PHE A 485 -1.54 15.18 -0.37
C PHE A 485 -1.89 16.06 -1.56
N HIS A 486 -3.16 16.24 -1.85
CA HIS A 486 -3.66 17.02 -2.98
C HIS A 486 -3.75 18.52 -2.70
N LEU A 487 -3.80 18.93 -1.43
CA LEU A 487 -4.09 20.32 -1.02
C LEU A 487 -3.18 21.36 -1.68
N PRO A 488 -1.83 21.23 -1.66
CA PRO A 488 -0.96 22.23 -2.25
C PRO A 488 -1.10 22.34 -3.78
N TYR A 489 -1.55 21.27 -4.44
CA TYR A 489 -1.71 21.26 -5.89
C TYR A 489 -3.01 21.90 -6.39
N ILE A 490 -3.99 22.12 -5.50
CA ILE A 490 -5.22 22.88 -5.82
C ILE A 490 -4.86 24.31 -6.27
N TYR A 491 -3.82 24.93 -5.71
CA TYR A 491 -3.33 26.21 -6.18
C TYR A 491 -2.98 26.20 -7.67
N ALA A 492 -2.24 25.18 -8.09
CA ALA A 492 -1.82 25.06 -9.49
C ALA A 492 -2.99 24.79 -10.43
N TYR A 493 -4.02 24.05 -9.99
CA TYR A 493 -5.25 23.85 -10.75
C TYR A 493 -5.91 25.19 -11.13
N PHE A 494 -5.93 26.14 -10.21
CA PHE A 494 -6.51 27.48 -10.41
C PHE A 494 -5.51 28.51 -10.94
N GLY A 495 -4.30 28.09 -11.33
CA GLY A 495 -3.29 28.94 -11.95
C GLY A 495 -2.27 29.58 -11.00
N GLU A 496 -2.37 29.36 -9.70
CA GLU A 496 -1.42 29.85 -8.68
C GLU A 496 -0.21 28.91 -8.54
N VAL A 497 0.50 28.69 -9.66
CA VAL A 497 1.57 27.68 -9.77
C VAL A 497 2.72 27.94 -8.80
N GLU A 498 3.09 29.20 -8.54
CA GLU A 498 4.19 29.55 -7.63
C GLU A 498 3.84 29.28 -6.16
N LYS A 499 2.56 29.43 -5.75
CA LYS A 499 2.12 29.03 -4.42
C LYS A 499 2.17 27.49 -4.26
N ALA A 500 1.70 26.76 -5.28
CA ALA A 500 1.80 25.31 -5.28
C ALA A 500 3.25 24.85 -5.16
N ARG A 501 4.14 25.41 -6.00
CA ARG A 501 5.58 25.12 -5.97
C ARG A 501 6.18 25.37 -4.58
N TYR A 502 5.87 26.53 -3.99
CA TYR A 502 6.39 26.89 -2.67
C TYR A 502 6.05 25.83 -1.61
N TRP A 503 4.76 25.47 -1.49
CA TRP A 503 4.34 24.50 -0.48
C TRP A 503 4.86 23.10 -0.76
N VAL A 504 4.76 22.63 -2.01
CA VAL A 504 5.24 21.29 -2.40
C VAL A 504 6.74 21.15 -2.15
N HIS A 505 7.56 22.11 -2.59
CA HIS A 505 9.01 22.06 -2.37
C HIS A 505 9.36 22.17 -0.88
N LYS A 506 8.68 23.04 -0.12
CA LYS A 506 8.89 23.16 1.33
C LYS A 506 8.65 21.83 2.02
N MET A 507 7.49 21.19 1.80
CA MET A 507 7.15 19.90 2.40
C MET A 507 8.10 18.79 1.99
N ALA A 508 8.39 18.67 0.70
CA ALA A 508 9.27 17.62 0.18
C ALA A 508 10.70 17.72 0.74
N LEU A 509 11.26 18.92 0.81
CA LEU A 509 12.65 19.13 1.21
C LEU A 509 12.86 19.21 2.72
N GLU A 510 11.86 19.63 3.47
CA GLU A 510 11.95 19.77 4.94
C GLU A 510 11.47 18.50 5.67
N ALA A 511 10.36 17.89 5.21
CA ALA A 511 9.71 16.79 5.93
C ALA A 511 10.15 15.40 5.46
N MET A 512 10.83 15.26 4.30
CA MET A 512 11.16 13.96 3.75
C MET A 512 12.66 13.78 3.53
N SER A 513 13.17 12.57 3.82
CA SER A 513 14.59 12.20 3.61
C SER A 513 14.76 10.70 3.42
N TYR A 514 16.00 10.28 3.13
CA TYR A 514 16.40 8.86 3.03
C TYR A 514 16.77 8.23 4.38
N GLU A 515 16.73 8.98 5.47
CA GLU A 515 17.09 8.50 6.80
C GLU A 515 16.04 7.52 7.36
N ASP A 516 16.36 6.83 8.46
CA ASP A 516 15.49 5.83 9.08
C ASP A 516 14.14 6.40 9.54
N ASP A 517 14.14 7.68 9.95
CA ASP A 517 12.97 8.48 10.36
C ASP A 517 12.56 9.51 9.28
N GLY A 518 12.82 9.19 8.03
CA GLY A 518 12.78 10.12 6.91
C GLY A 518 11.41 10.51 6.38
N PHE A 519 10.31 10.12 7.03
CA PHE A 519 8.96 10.52 6.67
C PHE A 519 8.23 11.19 7.82
N PRO A 520 7.32 12.14 7.54
CA PRO A 520 6.59 12.87 8.58
C PRO A 520 5.46 12.06 9.23
N GLY A 521 5.12 10.91 8.69
CA GLY A 521 4.08 9.97 9.12
C GLY A 521 4.26 8.62 8.45
N ASP A 522 3.21 7.81 8.43
CA ASP A 522 3.23 6.48 7.82
C ASP A 522 3.39 6.56 6.30
N GLU A 523 4.25 5.72 5.75
CA GLU A 523 4.63 5.75 4.32
C GLU A 523 3.53 5.17 3.41
N ASP A 524 2.78 4.18 3.90
CA ASP A 524 1.59 3.55 3.32
C ASP A 524 1.75 3.02 1.90
N ASN A 525 2.39 1.86 1.83
CA ASN A 525 2.51 1.06 0.61
C ASN A 525 3.07 1.80 -0.61
N GLY A 526 4.03 2.71 -0.39
CA GLY A 526 4.63 3.51 -1.46
C GLY A 526 3.95 4.85 -1.71
N THR A 527 2.88 5.18 -1.01
CA THR A 527 2.03 6.35 -1.31
C THR A 527 2.75 7.67 -1.05
N MET A 528 3.36 7.82 0.13
CA MET A 528 4.13 9.03 0.46
C MET A 528 5.42 9.12 -0.36
N SER A 529 6.07 8.00 -0.61
CA SER A 529 7.23 7.91 -1.50
C SER A 529 6.91 8.37 -2.92
N ALA A 530 5.80 7.90 -3.49
CA ALA A 530 5.36 8.30 -4.82
C ALA A 530 4.95 9.79 -4.86
N TRP A 531 4.40 10.35 -3.77
CA TRP A 531 4.16 11.78 -3.66
C TRP A 531 5.46 12.58 -3.78
N TYR A 532 6.54 12.15 -3.10
CA TYR A 532 7.86 12.77 -3.21
C TYR A 532 8.42 12.67 -4.64
N ILE A 533 8.24 11.51 -5.29
CA ILE A 533 8.63 11.33 -6.69
C ILE A 533 7.90 12.36 -7.57
N PHE A 534 6.58 12.52 -7.44
CA PHE A 534 5.83 13.50 -8.20
C PHE A 534 6.26 14.94 -7.93
N ALA A 535 6.60 15.30 -6.70
CA ALA A 535 7.18 16.60 -6.37
C ALA A 535 8.52 16.83 -7.11
N CYS A 536 9.36 15.80 -7.22
CA CYS A 536 10.59 15.86 -7.99
C CYS A 536 10.35 15.95 -9.50
N LEU A 537 9.35 15.23 -10.01
CA LEU A 537 8.93 15.26 -11.42
C LEU A 537 8.32 16.61 -11.84
N GLY A 538 7.80 17.38 -10.90
CA GLY A 538 7.08 18.62 -11.18
C GLY A 538 5.68 18.40 -11.75
N GLU A 539 5.04 17.30 -11.38
CA GLU A 539 3.66 17.00 -11.76
C GLU A 539 2.93 16.26 -10.62
N TYR A 540 1.61 16.25 -10.65
CA TYR A 540 0.82 15.53 -9.65
C TYR A 540 -0.50 15.03 -10.26
N PRO A 541 -0.90 13.78 -10.00
CA PRO A 541 -2.19 13.24 -10.42
C PRO A 541 -3.30 13.72 -9.49
N LEU A 542 -3.72 14.98 -9.64
CA LEU A 542 -4.70 15.61 -8.75
C LEU A 542 -6.04 14.88 -8.73
N CYS A 543 -6.41 14.26 -9.85
CA CYS A 543 -7.60 13.44 -10.01
C CYS A 543 -7.23 12.13 -10.70
N PRO A 544 -6.77 11.09 -9.96
CA PRO A 544 -6.56 9.76 -10.53
C PRO A 544 -7.81 9.25 -11.26
N GLY A 545 -7.62 8.68 -12.46
CA GLY A 545 -8.71 8.42 -13.41
C GLY A 545 -8.87 9.51 -14.47
N ASN A 546 -8.17 10.63 -14.33
CA ASN A 546 -7.88 11.56 -15.42
C ASN A 546 -6.49 11.24 -16.01
N ALA A 547 -6.35 11.36 -17.34
CA ALA A 547 -5.06 11.13 -17.99
C ALA A 547 -4.07 12.28 -17.80
N GLU A 548 -4.53 13.47 -17.44
CA GLU A 548 -3.71 14.66 -17.29
C GLU A 548 -3.32 14.92 -15.83
N ASN A 549 -2.02 15.18 -15.62
CA ASN A 549 -1.49 15.61 -14.33
C ASN A 549 -1.36 17.14 -14.27
N ILE A 550 -1.56 17.70 -13.09
CA ILE A 550 -1.23 19.10 -12.80
C ILE A 550 0.29 19.27 -12.85
N LYS A 551 0.76 20.39 -13.41
CA LYS A 551 2.19 20.67 -13.56
C LYS A 551 2.62 21.87 -12.73
N ILE A 552 3.76 21.71 -12.08
CA ILE A 552 4.50 22.75 -11.35
C ILE A 552 6.00 22.61 -11.70
N PRO A 553 6.85 23.58 -11.43
CA PRO A 553 8.30 23.37 -11.50
C PRO A 553 8.73 22.26 -10.53
N GLY A 554 9.42 21.23 -11.04
CA GLY A 554 9.91 20.11 -10.25
C GLY A 554 11.18 20.44 -9.45
N ILE A 555 11.50 19.57 -8.48
CA ILE A 555 12.75 19.67 -7.70
C ILE A 555 13.95 19.14 -8.52
N ALA A 556 13.75 18.12 -9.35
CA ALA A 556 14.79 17.57 -10.19
C ALA A 556 15.17 18.54 -11.33
N LYS A 557 16.46 18.65 -11.62
CA LYS A 557 16.99 19.47 -12.74
C LYS A 557 16.72 18.86 -14.10
N HIS A 558 16.84 17.55 -14.17
CA HIS A 558 16.61 16.77 -15.37
C HIS A 558 16.02 15.43 -15.03
N ILE A 559 15.09 14.96 -15.87
CA ILE A 559 14.42 13.67 -15.71
C ILE A 559 14.34 12.97 -17.06
N LYS A 560 14.62 11.68 -17.05
CA LYS A 560 14.47 10.80 -18.19
C LYS A 560 13.82 9.49 -17.77
N PHE A 561 12.72 9.14 -18.41
CA PHE A 561 12.12 7.82 -18.28
C PHE A 561 12.81 6.86 -19.25
N ARG A 562 13.28 5.72 -18.73
CA ARG A 562 13.71 4.58 -19.57
C ARG A 562 12.49 3.72 -19.86
N ARG A 563 12.33 3.37 -21.13
CA ARG A 563 11.26 2.47 -21.61
C ARG A 563 11.73 1.03 -21.57
#